data_7f5f9b9bdea7154d7db86d886ec8b71c
#
_entry.id   7f5f9b9bdea7154d7db86d886ec8b71c
#
_cell.length_a   1.000
_cell.length_b   1.000
_cell.length_c   1.000
_cell.angle_alpha   90.00
_cell.angle_beta   90.00
_cell.angle_gamma   90.00
#
_symmetry.space_group_name_H-M   'P 1'
#
loop_
_entity.id
_entity.type
_entity.pdbx_description
1 polymer ?
#
loop_
_entity_poly.entity_id
_entity_poly.type
_entity_poly.pdbx_seq_one_letter_code
_entity_poly.pdbx_strand_id
1 'polypeptide(L)'
;LVLAEGMAMGKPAIAFSVGGTPEIVKDGETGFLVEKDNEKELYERIKQLDSDRSLLKQFSENGSRWIRSQFTNHRMVDDLEVIYHELSP
;
A
#
# COMPACT_ATOMS: atom_id res chain seq x y z
N LEU A 1 11.48 2.14 0.35
CA LEU A 1 10.31 1.77 -0.40
C LEU A 1 9.17 2.77 -0.16
N VAL A 2 8.77 3.44 -1.21
CA VAL A 2 7.75 4.51 -1.10
C VAL A 2 6.44 3.97 -0.53
N LEU A 3 5.99 2.82 -1.02
CA LEU A 3 4.71 2.24 -0.61
C LEU A 3 4.68 1.91 0.89
N ALA A 4 5.64 1.13 1.37
CA ALA A 4 5.66 0.73 2.77
C ALA A 4 6.00 1.89 3.70
N GLU A 5 6.89 2.79 3.28
CA GLU A 5 7.20 3.98 4.05
C GLU A 5 5.97 4.87 4.21
N GLY A 6 5.22 5.06 3.12
CA GLY A 6 3.98 5.82 3.18
C GLY A 6 2.96 5.20 4.12
N MET A 7 2.80 3.88 4.06
CA MET A 7 1.89 3.15 4.95
C MET A 7 2.33 3.28 6.41
N ALA A 8 3.62 3.17 6.69
CA ALA A 8 4.14 3.33 8.04
C ALA A 8 3.88 4.72 8.59
N MET A 9 3.84 5.72 7.74
CA MET A 9 3.53 7.10 8.10
C MET A 9 2.03 7.40 8.16
N GLY A 10 1.21 6.38 8.01
CA GLY A 10 -0.24 6.53 8.10
C GLY A 10 -0.92 6.96 6.81
N LYS A 11 -0.28 6.75 5.66
CA LYS A 11 -0.89 7.05 4.37
C LYS A 11 -1.53 5.79 3.79
N PRO A 12 -2.73 5.87 3.23
CA PRO A 12 -3.34 4.71 2.57
C PRO A 12 -2.60 4.38 1.28
N ALA A 13 -2.74 3.14 0.84
CA ALA A 13 -2.05 2.66 -0.35
C ALA A 13 -3.05 2.19 -1.40
N ILE A 14 -2.77 2.52 -2.65
CA ILE A 14 -3.46 1.93 -3.79
C ILE A 14 -2.36 1.50 -4.75
N ALA A 15 -2.35 0.25 -5.14
CA ALA A 15 -1.28 -0.29 -5.97
C ALA A 15 -1.80 -1.34 -6.93
N PHE A 16 -1.11 -1.52 -8.05
CA PHE A 16 -1.36 -2.66 -8.91
C PHE A 16 -0.89 -3.93 -8.23
N SER A 17 -1.63 -5.01 -8.44
CA SER A 17 -1.30 -6.32 -7.87
C SER A 17 -0.18 -6.97 -8.70
N VAL A 18 1.05 -6.54 -8.45
CA VAL A 18 2.24 -7.02 -9.16
C VAL A 18 3.36 -7.28 -8.17
N GLY A 19 4.22 -8.23 -8.48
CA GLY A 19 5.41 -8.52 -7.68
C GLY A 19 5.06 -8.72 -6.21
N GLY A 20 5.74 -8.00 -5.34
CA GLY A 20 5.56 -8.10 -3.90
C GLY A 20 4.45 -7.24 -3.31
N THR A 21 3.71 -6.46 -4.13
CA THR A 21 2.69 -5.57 -3.59
C THR A 21 1.57 -6.29 -2.83
N PRO A 22 1.10 -7.50 -3.24
CA PRO A 22 0.08 -8.21 -2.46
C PRO A 22 0.54 -8.61 -1.07
N GLU A 23 1.84 -8.69 -0.83
CA GLU A 23 2.38 -9.01 0.48
C GLU A 23 2.42 -7.80 1.40
N ILE A 24 2.42 -6.61 0.82
CA ILE A 24 2.53 -5.35 1.56
C ILE A 24 1.17 -4.72 1.81
N VAL A 25 0.32 -4.71 0.78
CA VAL A 25 -1.02 -4.11 0.86
C VAL A 25 -2.06 -5.21 0.99
N LYS A 26 -2.88 -5.13 2.03
CA LYS A 26 -4.02 -6.03 2.19
C LYS A 26 -5.25 -5.35 1.61
N ASP A 27 -5.75 -5.90 0.51
CA ASP A 27 -6.87 -5.32 -0.22
C ASP A 27 -8.11 -5.20 0.67
N GLY A 28 -8.66 -3.99 0.74
CA GLY A 28 -9.83 -3.71 1.54
C GLY A 28 -9.56 -3.50 3.02
N GLU A 29 -8.32 -3.64 3.49
CA GLU A 29 -7.96 -3.48 4.89
C GLU A 29 -6.95 -2.36 5.11
N THR A 30 -5.86 -2.36 4.33
CA THR A 30 -4.80 -1.36 4.46
C THR A 30 -4.69 -0.49 3.23
N GLY A 31 -5.44 -0.78 2.20
CA GLY A 31 -5.44 -0.07 0.94
C GLY A 31 -6.23 -0.86 -0.08
N PHE A 32 -6.01 -0.57 -1.34
CA PHE A 32 -6.62 -1.32 -2.44
C PHE A 32 -5.55 -1.89 -3.35
N LEU A 33 -5.74 -3.15 -3.74
CA LEU A 33 -4.98 -3.76 -4.82
C LEU A 33 -5.85 -3.75 -6.07
N VAL A 34 -5.28 -3.31 -7.15
CA VAL A 34 -5.95 -3.18 -8.43
C VAL A 34 -5.28 -4.12 -9.42
N GLU A 35 -6.04 -4.78 -10.24
CA GLU A 35 -5.49 -5.66 -11.27
C GLU A 35 -4.47 -4.92 -12.13
N LYS A 36 -3.38 -5.61 -12.47
CA LYS A 36 -2.31 -5.04 -13.28
C LYS A 36 -2.87 -4.38 -14.54
N ASP A 37 -2.42 -3.16 -14.80
CA ASP A 37 -2.77 -2.36 -15.98
C ASP A 37 -4.23 -1.92 -16.06
N ASN A 38 -5.03 -2.17 -15.02
CA ASN A 38 -6.40 -1.68 -14.97
C ASN A 38 -6.45 -0.24 -14.45
N GLU A 39 -6.11 0.70 -15.31
CA GLU A 39 -6.05 2.12 -14.94
C GLU A 39 -7.41 2.69 -14.57
N LYS A 40 -8.46 2.19 -15.17
CA LYS A 40 -9.83 2.64 -14.86
C LYS A 40 -10.18 2.31 -13.42
N GLU A 41 -9.90 1.08 -12.97
CA GLU A 41 -10.15 0.68 -11.59
C GLU A 41 -9.27 1.46 -10.63
N LEU A 42 -8.00 1.67 -10.98
CA LEU A 42 -7.10 2.48 -10.16
C LEU A 42 -7.69 3.86 -9.92
N TYR A 43 -8.17 4.51 -10.97
CA TYR A 43 -8.77 5.83 -10.86
C TYR A 43 -10.04 5.80 -9.98
N GLU A 44 -10.87 4.79 -10.16
CA GLU A 44 -12.09 4.64 -9.35
C GLU A 44 -11.77 4.48 -7.86
N ARG A 45 -10.73 3.72 -7.54
CA ARG A 45 -10.31 3.53 -6.14
C ARG A 45 -9.73 4.80 -5.55
N ILE A 46 -8.98 5.56 -6.32
CA ILE A 46 -8.46 6.85 -5.87
C ILE A 46 -9.62 7.79 -5.53
N LYS A 47 -10.62 7.85 -6.39
CA LYS A 47 -11.81 8.68 -6.17
C LYS A 47 -12.58 8.21 -4.93
N GLN A 48 -12.69 6.92 -4.73
CA GLN A 48 -13.37 6.35 -3.58
C GLN A 48 -12.71 6.78 -2.28
N LEU A 49 -11.39 6.70 -2.19
CA LEU A 49 -10.67 7.12 -1.00
C LEU A 49 -10.74 8.62 -0.80
N ASP A 50 -10.68 9.39 -1.88
CA ASP A 50 -10.75 10.85 -1.80
C ASP A 50 -12.10 11.31 -1.26
N SER A 51 -13.17 10.60 -1.57
CA SER A 51 -14.53 10.97 -1.17
C SER A 51 -14.99 10.33 0.15
N ASP A 52 -14.26 9.33 0.65
CA ASP A 52 -14.63 8.62 1.88
C ASP A 52 -13.54 8.79 2.94
N ARG A 53 -13.68 9.82 3.75
CA ARG A 53 -12.69 10.14 4.79
C ARG A 53 -12.61 9.10 5.89
N SER A 54 -13.71 8.43 6.18
CA SER A 54 -13.74 7.37 7.17
C SER A 54 -12.92 6.17 6.71
N LEU A 55 -13.09 5.77 5.46
CA LEU A 55 -12.33 4.68 4.86
C LEU A 55 -10.84 5.02 4.78
N LEU A 56 -10.55 6.25 4.38
CA LEU A 56 -9.17 6.74 4.30
C LEU A 56 -8.48 6.63 5.66
N LYS A 57 -9.15 7.07 6.72
CA LYS A 57 -8.62 7.00 8.07
C LYS A 57 -8.41 5.55 8.52
N GLN A 58 -9.38 4.69 8.22
CA GLN A 58 -9.30 3.27 8.56
C GLN A 58 -8.10 2.61 7.89
N PHE A 59 -7.91 2.86 6.60
CA PHE A 59 -6.78 2.31 5.87
C PHE A 59 -5.44 2.85 6.40
N SER A 60 -5.40 4.14 6.73
CA SER A 60 -4.20 4.76 7.29
C SER A 60 -3.79 4.10 8.60
N GLU A 61 -4.73 3.90 9.49
CA GLU A 61 -4.46 3.30 10.79
C GLU A 61 -4.11 1.82 10.66
N ASN A 62 -4.87 1.08 9.87
CA ASN A 62 -4.62 -0.35 9.63
C ASN A 62 -3.29 -0.57 8.95
N GLY A 63 -2.99 0.25 7.94
CA GLY A 63 -1.76 0.12 7.17
C GLY A 63 -0.52 0.38 8.01
N SER A 64 -0.56 1.44 8.81
CA SER A 64 0.55 1.77 9.70
C SER A 64 0.81 0.63 10.69
N ARG A 65 -0.24 0.11 11.30
CA ARG A 65 -0.14 -1.00 12.25
C ARG A 65 0.38 -2.26 11.58
N TRP A 66 -0.14 -2.58 10.41
CA TRP A 66 0.27 -3.75 9.65
C TRP A 66 1.75 -3.71 9.29
N ILE A 67 2.22 -2.60 8.72
CA ILE A 67 3.61 -2.45 8.32
C ILE A 67 4.54 -2.54 9.53
N ARG A 68 4.19 -1.89 10.63
CA ARG A 68 5.00 -1.94 11.84
C ARG A 68 5.10 -3.33 12.42
N SER A 69 4.04 -4.13 12.32
CA SER A 69 4.06 -5.50 12.83
C SER A 69 4.87 -6.45 11.94
N GLN A 70 4.95 -6.17 10.63
CA GLN A 70 5.62 -7.04 9.69
C GLN A 70 7.10 -6.72 9.50
N PHE A 71 7.46 -5.45 9.56
CA PHE A 71 8.81 -5.01 9.20
C PHE A 71 9.60 -4.56 10.42
N THR A 72 9.84 -5.52 11.32
CA THR A 72 10.56 -5.27 12.57
C THR A 72 12.00 -5.75 12.53
N ASN A 73 12.45 -6.38 11.41
CA ASN A 73 13.81 -6.85 11.28
C ASN A 73 14.43 -6.39 9.96
N HIS A 74 15.77 -6.46 9.89
CA HIS A 74 16.52 -5.97 8.74
C HIS A 74 16.17 -6.65 7.43
N ARG A 75 15.89 -7.94 7.47
CA ARG A 75 15.59 -8.69 6.26
C ARG A 75 14.38 -8.12 5.54
N MET A 76 13.35 -7.76 6.30
CA MET A 76 12.14 -7.20 5.73
C MET A 76 12.37 -5.80 5.19
N VAL A 77 13.24 -5.03 5.85
CA VAL A 77 13.62 -3.71 5.35
C VAL A 77 14.33 -3.84 4.01
N ASP A 78 15.21 -4.84 3.86
CA ASP A 78 15.91 -5.08 2.60
C ASP A 78 14.94 -5.47 1.49
N ASP A 79 13.96 -6.32 1.80
CA ASP A 79 12.92 -6.70 0.84
C ASP A 79 12.11 -5.47 0.41
N LEU A 80 11.82 -4.56 1.33
CA LEU A 80 11.13 -3.31 1.02
C LEU A 80 11.95 -2.43 0.08
N GLU A 81 13.25 -2.38 0.25
CA GLU A 81 14.12 -1.61 -0.62
C GLU A 81 14.12 -2.16 -2.05
N VAL A 82 14.10 -3.48 -2.19
CA VAL A 82 13.99 -4.11 -3.50
C VAL A 82 12.70 -3.70 -4.20
N ILE A 83 11.57 -3.74 -3.49
CA ILE A 83 10.29 -3.34 -4.06
C ILE A 83 10.29 -1.86 -4.42
N TYR A 84 10.91 -1.03 -3.60
CA TYR A 84 11.03 0.40 -3.87
C TYR A 84 11.74 0.65 -5.21
N HIS A 85 12.86 -0.05 -5.45
CA HIS A 85 13.60 0.10 -6.69
C HIS A 85 12.79 -0.36 -7.91
N GLU A 86 11.94 -1.36 -7.77
CA GLU A 86 11.06 -1.80 -8.84
C GLU A 86 9.97 -0.79 -9.15
N LEU A 87 9.48 -0.07 -8.14
CA LEU A 87 8.40 0.90 -8.30
C LEU A 87 8.90 2.29 -8.64
N SER A 88 10.13 2.60 -8.30
CA SER A 88 10.72 3.91 -8.59
C SER A 88 11.22 3.97 -10.02
N PRO A 89 10.87 5.01 -10.78
CA PRO A 89 11.34 5.14 -12.17
C PRO A 89 12.85 5.37 -12.26
#